data_d0ddad7631a65c0a1ce048795e90a6ca
#
_entry.id   d0ddad7631a65c0a1ce048795e90a6ca
#
_cell.length_a   1.000
_cell.length_b   1.000
_cell.length_c   1.000
_cell.angle_alpha   90.00
_cell.angle_beta   90.00
_cell.angle_gamma   90.00
#
_symmetry.space_group_name_H-M   'P 1'
#
loop_
_entity.id
_entity.type
_entity.pdbx_description
1 polymer ?
#
loop_
_entity_poly.entity_id
_entity_poly.type
_entity_poly.pdbx_seq_one_letter_code
_entity_poly.pdbx_strand_id
1 'polypeptide(L)'
;AKPTPEEMQGVPHHMIDIADPTENYSVSRYAAEATACVDDILARGKLPIVVGGTGLYIDSLIAGRTFADGTADTALRQELSERYDEIGGVGLLGELRKFDPERAAKLHPADKKRIVRAMEVYILTGKTITQHDAETRAVPPRYDAAKIALTFADRQDLYARIDRRVDI
;
A
#
# COMPACT_ATOMS: atom_id res chain seq x y z
N ALA A 1 -10.08 -16.41 4.86
CA ALA A 1 -9.80 -17.82 5.05
C ALA A 1 -8.31 -18.04 4.87
N LYS A 2 -7.67 -18.71 5.83
CA LYS A 2 -6.25 -19.07 5.77
C LYS A 2 -6.14 -20.49 5.22
N PRO A 3 -5.06 -20.82 4.49
CA PRO A 3 -4.83 -22.20 4.09
C PRO A 3 -4.57 -23.06 5.32
N THR A 4 -5.10 -24.28 5.35
CA THR A 4 -4.77 -25.26 6.37
C THR A 4 -3.36 -25.86 6.14
N PRO A 5 -2.74 -26.49 7.14
CA PRO A 5 -1.46 -27.18 6.94
C PRO A 5 -1.48 -28.19 5.79
N GLU A 6 -2.61 -28.89 5.61
CA GLU A 6 -2.80 -29.85 4.51
C GLU A 6 -2.85 -29.14 3.15
N GLU A 7 -3.51 -27.99 3.07
CA GLU A 7 -3.59 -27.19 1.84
C GLU A 7 -2.24 -26.56 1.48
N MET A 8 -1.40 -26.29 2.49
CA MET A 8 -0.04 -25.77 2.26
C MET A 8 0.90 -26.81 1.65
N GLN A 9 0.59 -28.11 1.71
CA GLN A 9 1.33 -29.20 1.08
C GLN A 9 2.85 -29.18 1.37
N GLY A 10 3.23 -28.78 2.57
CA GLY A 10 4.64 -28.68 2.99
C GLY A 10 5.39 -27.46 2.42
N VAL A 11 4.74 -26.59 1.68
CA VAL A 11 5.35 -25.33 1.22
C VAL A 11 5.29 -24.31 2.36
N PRO A 12 6.43 -23.74 2.80
CA PRO A 12 6.42 -22.70 3.82
C PRO A 12 5.63 -21.48 3.37
N HIS A 13 4.67 -21.05 4.18
CA HIS A 13 3.91 -19.83 3.97
C HIS A 13 4.37 -18.77 4.97
N HIS A 14 4.70 -17.61 4.46
CA HIS A 14 5.12 -16.45 5.23
C HIS A 14 4.05 -15.37 5.21
N MET A 15 4.14 -14.41 6.12
CA MET A 15 3.24 -13.25 6.21
C MET A 15 1.76 -13.62 6.46
N ILE A 16 1.53 -14.73 7.16
CA ILE A 16 0.22 -15.15 7.66
C ILE A 16 0.22 -15.00 9.18
N ASP A 17 -0.85 -14.44 9.76
CA ASP A 17 -1.00 -14.20 11.21
C ASP A 17 0.12 -13.36 11.85
N ILE A 18 0.57 -12.35 11.14
CA ILE A 18 1.70 -11.49 11.55
C ILE A 18 1.28 -10.26 12.36
N ALA A 19 0.00 -9.99 12.48
CA ALA A 19 -0.55 -8.85 13.21
C ALA A 19 -1.92 -9.17 13.79
N ASP A 20 -2.24 -8.56 14.93
CA ASP A 20 -3.59 -8.59 15.48
C ASP A 20 -4.55 -7.76 14.62
N PRO A 21 -5.82 -8.18 14.41
CA PRO A 21 -6.79 -7.41 13.64
C PRO A 21 -7.05 -5.99 14.16
N THR A 22 -6.74 -5.71 15.42
CA THR A 22 -6.87 -4.39 16.05
C THR A 22 -5.65 -3.50 15.82
N GLU A 23 -4.53 -4.05 15.35
CA GLU A 23 -3.32 -3.30 15.05
C GLU A 23 -3.42 -2.57 13.71
N ASN A 24 -2.82 -1.37 13.64
CA ASN A 24 -2.59 -0.69 12.38
C ASN A 24 -1.44 -1.36 11.63
N TYR A 25 -1.76 -2.03 10.53
CA TYR A 25 -0.77 -2.65 9.66
C TYR A 25 -0.57 -1.84 8.38
N SER A 26 0.61 -1.26 8.21
CA SER A 26 0.91 -0.36 7.09
C SER A 26 1.67 -1.06 5.96
N VAL A 27 1.64 -0.45 4.76
CA VAL A 27 2.45 -0.91 3.63
C VAL A 27 3.96 -0.81 3.92
N SER A 28 4.40 0.14 4.73
CA SER A 28 5.79 0.27 5.17
C SER A 28 6.22 -0.92 6.01
N ARG A 29 5.41 -1.28 7.03
CA ARG A 29 5.64 -2.46 7.87
C ARG A 29 5.65 -3.74 7.03
N TYR A 30 4.66 -3.90 6.14
CA TYR A 30 4.61 -5.03 5.21
C TYR A 30 5.88 -5.12 4.35
N ALA A 31 6.32 -4.01 3.75
CA ALA A 31 7.49 -4.02 2.88
C ALA A 31 8.76 -4.44 3.62
N ALA A 32 8.94 -3.99 4.87
CA ALA A 32 10.08 -4.38 5.69
C ALA A 32 10.04 -5.87 6.06
N GLU A 33 8.91 -6.36 6.58
CA GLU A 33 8.76 -7.76 7.02
C GLU A 33 8.81 -8.73 5.83
N ALA A 34 8.13 -8.41 4.72
CA ALA A 34 8.14 -9.25 3.52
C ALA A 34 9.52 -9.27 2.83
N THR A 35 10.25 -8.15 2.85
CA THR A 35 11.63 -8.10 2.34
C THR A 35 12.52 -9.07 3.11
N ALA A 36 12.45 -9.10 4.44
CA ALA A 36 13.22 -10.05 5.25
C ALA A 36 12.91 -11.51 4.90
N CYS A 37 11.63 -11.84 4.67
CA CYS A 37 11.23 -13.18 4.22
C CYS A 37 11.79 -13.52 2.84
N VAL A 38 11.69 -12.62 1.88
CA VAL A 38 12.19 -12.83 0.50
C VAL A 38 13.71 -13.01 0.50
N ASP A 39 14.44 -12.15 1.22
CA ASP A 39 15.90 -12.21 1.30
C ASP A 39 16.37 -13.53 1.94
N ASP A 40 15.70 -14.02 2.99
CA ASP A 40 16.00 -15.32 3.59
C ASP A 40 15.75 -16.49 2.61
N ILE A 41 14.62 -16.46 1.88
CA ILE A 41 14.31 -17.49 0.87
C ILE A 41 15.37 -17.52 -0.24
N LEU A 42 15.78 -16.36 -0.74
CA LEU A 42 16.81 -16.23 -1.76
C LEU A 42 18.19 -16.68 -1.25
N ALA A 43 18.55 -16.32 0.00
CA ALA A 43 19.80 -16.75 0.62
C ALA A 43 19.90 -18.27 0.74
N ARG A 44 18.77 -18.96 0.88
CA ARG A 44 18.69 -20.44 0.86
C ARG A 44 18.67 -21.04 -0.56
N GLY A 45 18.85 -20.23 -1.60
CA GLY A 45 18.80 -20.67 -3.00
C GLY A 45 17.41 -21.13 -3.45
N LYS A 46 16.34 -20.63 -2.82
CA LYS A 46 14.97 -20.97 -3.16
C LYS A 46 14.29 -19.81 -3.88
N LEU A 47 13.20 -20.12 -4.58
CA LEU A 47 12.39 -19.13 -5.31
C LEU A 47 11.27 -18.60 -4.41
N PRO A 48 11.23 -17.31 -4.05
CA PRO A 48 10.08 -16.73 -3.36
C PRO A 48 8.93 -16.53 -4.36
N ILE A 49 7.72 -16.94 -3.95
CA ILE A 49 6.49 -16.73 -4.71
C ILE A 49 5.58 -15.83 -3.89
N VAL A 50 5.30 -14.63 -4.41
CA VAL A 50 4.39 -13.66 -3.77
C VAL A 50 3.01 -13.80 -4.37
N VAL A 51 2.01 -14.11 -3.53
CA VAL A 51 0.62 -14.32 -3.95
C VAL A 51 -0.29 -13.34 -3.23
N GLY A 52 -1.13 -12.64 -3.97
CA GLY A 52 -2.11 -11.72 -3.37
C GLY A 52 -2.76 -10.79 -4.37
N GLY A 53 -3.73 -10.00 -3.88
CA GLY A 53 -4.51 -9.05 -4.68
C GLY A 53 -4.23 -7.57 -4.38
N THR A 54 -3.38 -7.26 -3.39
CA THR A 54 -3.09 -5.88 -3.00
C THR A 54 -1.88 -5.36 -3.78
N GLY A 55 -2.14 -4.79 -4.97
CA GLY A 55 -1.10 -4.32 -5.88
C GLY A 55 -0.10 -3.35 -5.22
N LEU A 56 -0.58 -2.43 -4.37
CA LEU A 56 0.31 -1.51 -3.64
C LEU A 56 1.37 -2.25 -2.81
N TYR A 57 1.00 -3.35 -2.15
CA TYR A 57 1.92 -4.12 -1.33
C TYR A 57 2.96 -4.85 -2.19
N ILE A 58 2.50 -5.54 -3.21
CA ILE A 58 3.37 -6.29 -4.14
C ILE A 58 4.34 -5.34 -4.86
N ASP A 59 3.85 -4.23 -5.40
CA ASP A 59 4.68 -3.25 -6.09
C ASP A 59 5.69 -2.58 -5.14
N SER A 60 5.30 -2.35 -3.88
CA SER A 60 6.20 -1.78 -2.89
C SER A 60 7.34 -2.72 -2.51
N LEU A 61 7.05 -4.01 -2.37
CA LEU A 61 8.05 -5.04 -2.12
C LEU A 61 9.04 -5.16 -3.30
N ILE A 62 8.52 -5.30 -4.52
CA ILE A 62 9.36 -5.48 -5.72
C ILE A 62 10.23 -4.25 -5.98
N ALA A 63 9.65 -3.07 -5.86
CA ALA A 63 10.37 -1.82 -6.09
C ALA A 63 11.34 -1.47 -4.95
N GLY A 64 11.25 -2.12 -3.79
CA GLY A 64 12.00 -1.73 -2.60
C GLY A 64 11.66 -0.31 -2.14
N ARG A 65 10.36 0.08 -2.21
CA ARG A 65 9.95 1.43 -1.87
C ARG A 65 10.24 1.75 -0.41
N THR A 66 10.99 2.81 -0.21
CA THR A 66 11.04 3.46 1.10
C THR A 66 9.83 4.38 1.21
N PHE A 67 9.04 4.15 2.23
CA PHE A 67 7.96 5.08 2.55
C PHE A 67 8.54 6.20 3.40
N ALA A 68 7.99 7.41 3.25
CA ALA A 68 8.29 8.44 4.22
C ALA A 68 7.98 7.87 5.61
N ASP A 69 9.01 7.56 6.37
CA ASP A 69 8.92 7.14 7.77
C ASP A 69 8.42 8.31 8.64
N GLY A 70 7.27 8.82 8.24
CA GLY A 70 6.50 9.69 9.07
C GLY A 70 5.75 8.79 10.04
N THR A 71 6.19 8.79 11.26
CA THR A 71 5.32 8.45 12.39
C THR A 71 3.97 9.08 12.08
N ALA A 72 2.94 8.25 11.95
CA ALA A 72 1.59 8.77 11.77
C ALA A 72 1.29 9.67 12.98
N ASP A 73 1.32 10.97 12.78
CA ASP A 73 0.93 11.91 13.82
C ASP A 73 -0.59 11.95 13.85
N THR A 74 -1.14 11.24 14.83
CA THR A 74 -2.59 11.13 14.99
C THR A 74 -3.23 12.48 15.26
N ALA A 75 -2.54 13.37 15.99
CA ALA A 75 -3.05 14.70 16.31
C ALA A 75 -3.08 15.60 15.06
N LEU A 76 -1.99 15.64 14.31
CA LEU A 76 -1.94 16.39 13.05
C LEU A 76 -2.95 15.85 12.02
N ARG A 77 -3.12 14.53 11.94
CA ARG A 77 -4.11 13.93 11.03
C ARG A 77 -5.53 14.31 11.43
N GLN A 78 -5.83 14.36 12.72
CA GLN A 78 -7.11 14.79 13.24
C GLN A 78 -7.36 16.25 12.89
N GLU A 79 -6.42 17.13 13.17
CA GLU A 79 -6.49 18.57 12.84
C GLU A 79 -6.75 18.79 11.34
N LEU A 80 -6.00 18.11 10.48
CA LEU A 80 -6.20 18.21 9.02
C LEU A 80 -7.55 17.64 8.57
N SER A 81 -8.05 16.61 9.27
CA SER A 81 -9.37 16.05 9.01
C SER A 81 -10.49 17.04 9.39
N GLU A 82 -10.36 17.69 10.53
CA GLU A 82 -11.30 18.75 10.97
C GLU A 82 -11.26 19.94 10.04
N ARG A 83 -10.05 20.37 9.63
CA ARG A 83 -9.91 21.44 8.64
C ARG A 83 -10.55 21.10 7.28
N TYR A 84 -10.44 19.84 6.84
CA TYR A 84 -11.17 19.39 5.64
C TYR A 84 -12.69 19.52 5.83
N ASP A 85 -13.22 19.18 6.99
CA ASP A 85 -14.66 19.26 7.27
C ASP A 85 -15.13 20.74 7.35
N GLU A 86 -14.27 21.65 7.79
CA GLU A 86 -14.53 23.07 7.92
C GLU A 86 -14.54 23.78 6.54
N ILE A 87 -13.45 23.64 5.75
CA ILE A 87 -13.27 24.38 4.48
C ILE A 87 -13.66 23.60 3.22
N GLY A 88 -14.02 22.33 3.40
CA GLY A 88 -14.34 21.40 2.31
C GLY A 88 -13.13 20.92 1.50
N GLY A 89 -13.34 19.84 0.75
CA GLY A 89 -12.27 19.26 -0.05
C GLY A 89 -11.70 20.18 -1.13
N VAL A 90 -12.49 21.05 -1.70
CA VAL A 90 -12.02 22.05 -2.69
C VAL A 90 -11.06 23.04 -2.03
N GLY A 91 -11.38 23.49 -0.81
CA GLY A 91 -10.54 24.41 -0.04
C GLY A 91 -9.19 23.77 0.29
N LEU A 92 -9.19 22.56 0.87
CA LEU A 92 -7.95 21.87 1.25
C LEU A 92 -7.10 21.46 0.04
N LEU A 93 -7.72 21.07 -1.09
CA LEU A 93 -7.01 20.89 -2.37
C LEU A 93 -6.37 22.17 -2.88
N GLY A 94 -7.03 23.32 -2.66
CA GLY A 94 -6.46 24.62 -2.98
C GLY A 94 -5.20 24.92 -2.18
N GLU A 95 -5.14 24.50 -0.92
CA GLU A 95 -3.94 24.60 -0.08
C GLU A 95 -2.85 23.63 -0.55
N LEU A 96 -3.19 22.37 -0.79
CA LEU A 96 -2.27 21.37 -1.33
C LEU A 96 -1.63 21.83 -2.64
N ARG A 97 -2.40 22.47 -3.52
CA ARG A 97 -1.93 22.96 -4.83
C ARG A 97 -0.78 23.95 -4.73
N LYS A 98 -0.65 24.68 -3.62
CA LYS A 98 0.41 25.68 -3.43
C LYS A 98 1.80 25.05 -3.37
N PHE A 99 1.91 23.81 -2.92
CA PHE A 99 3.21 23.13 -2.77
C PHE A 99 3.29 21.79 -3.54
N ASP A 100 2.17 21.10 -3.80
CA ASP A 100 2.12 19.88 -4.62
C ASP A 100 1.01 19.99 -5.70
N PRO A 101 1.20 20.86 -6.72
CA PRO A 101 0.19 21.06 -7.77
C PRO A 101 -0.09 19.79 -8.58
N GLU A 102 0.93 18.97 -8.80
CA GLU A 102 0.79 17.72 -9.56
C GLU A 102 -0.08 16.71 -8.81
N ARG A 103 0.11 16.57 -7.51
CA ARG A 103 -0.72 15.70 -6.66
C ARG A 103 -2.14 16.21 -6.56
N ALA A 104 -2.29 17.51 -6.33
CA ALA A 104 -3.61 18.16 -6.24
C ALA A 104 -4.45 18.00 -7.52
N ALA A 105 -3.81 18.01 -8.70
CA ALA A 105 -4.49 17.78 -9.98
C ALA A 105 -5.02 16.34 -10.16
N LYS A 106 -4.42 15.36 -9.46
CA LYS A 106 -4.79 13.94 -9.54
C LYS A 106 -5.84 13.51 -8.51
N LEU A 107 -6.15 14.36 -7.54
CA LEU A 107 -7.07 14.02 -6.45
C LEU A 107 -8.44 14.64 -6.69
N HIS A 108 -9.49 13.86 -6.38
CA HIS A 108 -10.85 14.36 -6.35
C HIS A 108 -11.13 15.08 -5.01
N PRO A 109 -11.90 16.19 -4.97
CA PRO A 109 -12.23 16.87 -3.72
C PRO A 109 -12.86 15.98 -2.64
N ALA A 110 -13.58 14.92 -3.01
CA ALA A 110 -14.15 13.96 -2.06
C ALA A 110 -13.13 12.95 -1.48
N ASP A 111 -11.89 12.92 -1.96
CA ASP A 111 -10.84 12.00 -1.49
C ASP A 111 -10.18 12.49 -0.19
N LYS A 112 -10.98 12.74 0.85
CA LYS A 112 -10.53 13.27 2.15
C LYS A 112 -9.25 12.59 2.64
N LYS A 113 -9.24 11.24 2.68
CA LYS A 113 -8.09 10.47 3.18
C LYS A 113 -6.81 10.75 2.43
N ARG A 114 -6.88 10.87 1.09
CA ARG A 114 -5.69 11.11 0.26
C ARG A 114 -5.22 12.55 0.34
N ILE A 115 -6.13 13.51 0.44
CA ILE A 115 -5.81 14.93 0.58
C ILE A 115 -5.13 15.16 1.93
N VAL A 116 -5.75 14.70 3.02
CA VAL A 116 -5.20 14.79 4.38
C VAL A 116 -3.81 14.12 4.45
N ARG A 117 -3.64 12.93 3.84
CA ARG A 117 -2.33 12.26 3.82
C ARG A 117 -1.27 13.06 3.06
N ALA A 118 -1.62 13.71 1.96
CA ALA A 118 -0.67 14.53 1.21
C ALA A 118 -0.21 15.76 2.00
N MET A 119 -1.13 16.40 2.72
CA MET A 119 -0.82 17.50 3.63
C MET A 119 0.06 17.05 4.79
N GLU A 120 -0.32 15.95 5.45
CA GLU A 120 0.42 15.37 6.57
C GLU A 120 1.88 15.05 6.20
N VAL A 121 2.10 14.37 5.07
CA VAL A 121 3.45 14.02 4.61
C VAL A 121 4.30 15.27 4.41
N TYR A 122 3.76 16.28 3.77
CA TYR A 122 4.50 17.52 3.54
C TYR A 122 4.85 18.24 4.84
N ILE A 123 3.89 18.35 5.77
CA ILE A 123 4.11 19.02 7.06
C ILE A 123 5.17 18.30 7.90
N LEU A 124 5.13 16.97 7.93
CA LEU A 124 6.05 16.17 8.75
C LEU A 124 7.45 16.04 8.15
N THR A 125 7.57 16.01 6.82
CA THR A 125 8.83 15.68 6.15
C THR A 125 9.45 16.84 5.38
N GLY A 126 8.71 17.91 5.12
CA GLY A 126 9.11 18.99 4.24
C GLY A 126 9.15 18.61 2.76
N LYS A 127 8.80 17.36 2.40
CA LYS A 127 8.76 16.87 1.02
C LYS A 127 7.34 16.51 0.61
N THR A 128 7.00 16.78 -0.65
CA THR A 128 5.69 16.40 -1.19
C THR A 128 5.62 14.91 -1.54
N ILE A 129 4.41 14.35 -1.64
CA ILE A 129 4.22 12.97 -2.14
C ILE A 129 4.77 12.84 -3.57
N THR A 130 4.60 13.86 -4.41
CA THR A 130 5.15 13.87 -5.77
C THR A 130 6.68 13.74 -5.77
N GLN A 131 7.38 14.43 -4.86
CA GLN A 131 8.82 14.30 -4.69
C GLN A 131 9.22 12.91 -4.20
N HIS A 132 8.55 12.37 -3.18
CA HIS A 132 8.79 11.00 -2.70
C HIS A 132 8.57 9.96 -3.80
N ASP A 133 7.50 10.09 -4.57
CA ASP A 133 7.21 9.20 -5.70
C ASP A 133 8.30 9.27 -6.78
N ALA A 134 8.82 10.46 -7.08
CA ALA A 134 9.90 10.66 -8.05
C ALA A 134 11.22 10.03 -7.56
N GLU A 135 11.61 10.30 -6.31
CA GLU A 135 12.79 9.70 -5.69
C GLU A 135 12.72 8.16 -5.71
N THR A 136 11.56 7.59 -5.35
CA THR A 136 11.36 6.13 -5.35
C THR A 136 11.47 5.54 -6.76
N ARG A 137 10.95 6.23 -7.78
CA ARG A 137 11.04 5.76 -9.18
C ARG A 137 12.44 5.83 -9.76
N ALA A 138 13.30 6.72 -9.24
CA ALA A 138 14.68 6.84 -9.67
C ALA A 138 15.57 5.68 -9.18
N VAL A 139 15.11 4.92 -8.15
CA VAL A 139 15.83 3.76 -7.65
C VAL A 139 15.43 2.52 -8.46
N PRO A 140 16.41 1.70 -8.93
CA PRO A 140 16.09 0.44 -9.59
C PRO A 140 15.26 -0.49 -8.69
N PRO A 141 14.39 -1.34 -9.27
CA PRO A 141 13.68 -2.34 -8.48
C PRO A 141 14.64 -3.20 -7.66
N ARG A 142 14.26 -3.50 -6.42
CA ARG A 142 15.07 -4.35 -5.52
C ARG A 142 15.18 -5.79 -6.03
N TYR A 143 14.11 -6.29 -6.63
CA TYR A 143 14.03 -7.65 -7.14
C TYR A 143 13.70 -7.67 -8.63
N ASP A 144 14.38 -8.55 -9.37
CA ASP A 144 13.97 -8.93 -10.72
C ASP A 144 12.83 -9.95 -10.63
N ALA A 145 11.61 -9.51 -10.89
CA ALA A 145 10.40 -10.28 -10.62
C ALA A 145 9.55 -10.50 -11.87
N ALA A 146 9.20 -11.76 -12.15
CA ALA A 146 8.18 -12.09 -13.12
C ALA A 146 6.77 -11.86 -12.51
N LYS A 147 5.97 -11.00 -13.14
CA LYS A 147 4.60 -10.72 -12.71
C LYS A 147 3.60 -11.51 -13.54
N ILE A 148 2.80 -12.34 -12.88
CA ILE A 148 1.74 -13.13 -13.52
C ILE A 148 0.40 -12.62 -13.00
N ALA A 149 -0.45 -12.12 -13.88
CA ALA A 149 -1.81 -11.70 -13.55
C ALA A 149 -2.81 -12.78 -13.92
N LEU A 150 -3.65 -13.18 -12.97
CA LEU A 150 -4.78 -14.08 -13.22
C LEU A 150 -6.03 -13.25 -13.45
N THR A 151 -6.76 -13.59 -14.52
CA THR A 151 -8.04 -12.95 -14.86
C THR A 151 -9.04 -14.00 -15.32
N PHE A 152 -10.29 -13.60 -15.39
CA PHE A 152 -11.36 -14.40 -15.99
C PHE A 152 -11.63 -13.92 -17.42
N ALA A 153 -11.93 -14.84 -18.33
CA ALA A 153 -12.33 -14.52 -19.68
C ALA A 153 -13.68 -13.77 -19.69
N ASP A 154 -14.61 -14.20 -18.85
CA ASP A 154 -15.88 -13.53 -18.63
C ASP A 154 -15.93 -12.87 -17.23
N ARG A 155 -16.39 -11.62 -17.19
CA ARG A 155 -16.58 -10.87 -15.96
C ARG A 155 -17.68 -11.46 -15.06
N GLN A 156 -18.65 -12.14 -15.64
CA GLN A 156 -19.70 -12.81 -14.87
C GLN A 156 -19.16 -13.98 -14.04
N ASP A 157 -18.18 -14.72 -14.56
CA ASP A 157 -17.51 -15.79 -13.82
C ASP A 157 -16.75 -15.22 -12.60
N LEU A 158 -16.14 -14.04 -12.75
CA LEU A 158 -15.52 -13.34 -11.63
C LEU A 158 -16.55 -12.96 -10.56
N TYR A 159 -17.69 -12.41 -10.96
CA TYR A 159 -18.75 -12.04 -10.04
C TYR A 159 -19.32 -13.26 -9.31
N ALA A 160 -19.65 -14.32 -10.03
CA ALA A 160 -20.13 -15.57 -9.45
C ALA A 160 -19.15 -16.17 -8.42
N ARG A 161 -17.83 -16.02 -8.67
CA ARG A 161 -16.81 -16.44 -7.70
C ARG A 161 -16.73 -15.54 -6.49
N ILE A 162 -16.89 -14.23 -6.64
CA ILE A 162 -16.94 -13.27 -5.53
C ILE A 162 -18.16 -13.56 -4.64
N ASP A 163 -19.35 -13.71 -5.24
CA ASP A 163 -20.60 -14.00 -4.53
C ASP A 163 -20.47 -15.28 -3.71
N ARG A 164 -19.99 -16.37 -4.34
CA ARG A 164 -19.74 -17.63 -3.65
C ARG A 164 -18.79 -17.49 -2.45
N ARG A 165 -17.79 -16.59 -2.55
CA ARG A 165 -16.86 -16.37 -1.45
C ARG A 165 -17.47 -15.56 -0.32
N VAL A 166 -18.44 -14.72 -0.60
CA VAL A 166 -19.16 -13.92 0.42
C VAL A 166 -20.14 -14.81 1.20
N ASP A 167 -20.67 -15.85 0.57
CA ASP A 167 -21.67 -16.77 1.16
C ASP A 167 -21.03 -17.88 2.04
N ILE A 168 -19.72 -17.99 2.08
CA ILE A 168 -18.95 -18.92 2.94
C ILE A 168 -18.58 -18.25 4.25
#